data_76211d7c5db10c3cd39201a801700485
#
_entry.id   76211d7c5db10c3cd39201a801700485
#
_cell.length_a   1.000
_cell.length_b   1.000
_cell.length_c   1.000
_cell.angle_alpha   90.00
_cell.angle_beta   90.00
_cell.angle_gamma   90.00
#
_symmetry.space_group_name_H-M   'P 1'
#
loop_
_entity.id
_entity.type
_entity.pdbx_description
1 polymer ?
#
loop_
_entity_poly.entity_id
_entity_poly.type
_entity_poly.pdbx_seq_one_letter_code
_entity_poly.pdbx_strand_id
1 'polypeptide(L)'
;MTELYIHNGRDVSGAPVAVLITDGVIAEVGTELTVPVGCPTLDAQGCYITAGWIDDHTHCNAHAALYYDDADAIGYRTGVTTVIDAGSTGADNVADLYQQAHRAATNVYALLNIARTGIVAQDELADLNQLSFSALRTAIQCYPDFIVGLKVRVSKSVVGDNGVEPLRVSKQYQADLTAQLPLMVHIGSNPPELAAIIALMRPGDVLTHCFNGKPNGIVNSTGEVAQYVRKAYQKGLIFDVGHGTDSFSFRTAALARTAHLFPQTLSSDIYYRNRLNGPVYSLAVCVEKLLLLGYRLEEIIPMITTNPARIFKLTHKGQLCRGYDADLTIFQTVTAPQIVVDSTGEERIAPTQVIPTYSVIAGRVYTCGIDK
;
A
#
# COMPACT_ATOMS: atom_id res chain seq x y z
N MET A 1 14.30 -20.37 -21.47
CA MET A 1 14.23 -20.39 -20.00
C MET A 1 15.12 -19.28 -19.48
N THR A 2 14.52 -18.31 -18.82
CA THR A 2 15.26 -17.25 -18.12
C THR A 2 15.52 -17.75 -16.70
N GLU A 3 16.77 -17.97 -16.36
CA GLU A 3 17.19 -18.40 -15.02
C GLU A 3 17.91 -17.28 -14.32
N LEU A 4 17.79 -17.20 -12.99
CA LEU A 4 18.56 -16.31 -12.13
C LEU A 4 18.74 -16.96 -10.76
N TYR A 5 19.99 -16.99 -10.29
CA TYR A 5 20.31 -17.40 -8.93
C TYR A 5 20.73 -16.22 -8.08
N ILE A 6 19.96 -15.95 -7.02
CA ILE A 6 20.26 -14.89 -6.04
C ILE A 6 20.83 -15.59 -4.79
N HIS A 7 22.02 -15.19 -4.38
CA HIS A 7 22.74 -15.82 -3.26
C HIS A 7 23.31 -14.82 -2.28
N ASN A 8 23.90 -15.31 -1.20
CA ASN A 8 24.53 -14.50 -0.17
C ASN A 8 23.57 -13.45 0.43
N GLY A 9 22.29 -13.82 0.58
CA GLY A 9 21.29 -12.99 1.24
C GLY A 9 20.92 -13.54 2.61
N ARG A 10 20.07 -12.81 3.31
CA ARG A 10 19.45 -13.22 4.57
C ARG A 10 17.97 -12.88 4.59
N ASP A 11 17.18 -13.64 5.32
CA ASP A 11 15.81 -13.30 5.63
C ASP A 11 15.74 -12.26 6.76
N VAL A 12 14.52 -11.80 7.11
CA VAL A 12 14.32 -10.78 8.16
C VAL A 12 14.67 -11.27 9.56
N SER A 13 14.81 -12.59 9.79
CA SER A 13 15.32 -13.16 11.04
C SER A 13 16.85 -13.16 11.11
N GLY A 14 17.51 -12.86 9.97
CA GLY A 14 18.96 -12.90 9.81
C GLY A 14 19.48 -14.27 9.33
N ALA A 15 18.62 -15.25 9.09
CA ALA A 15 19.03 -16.55 8.56
C ALA A 15 19.45 -16.45 7.08
N PRO A 16 20.52 -17.16 6.66
CA PRO A 16 20.94 -17.16 5.26
C PRO A 16 19.81 -17.64 4.34
N VAL A 17 19.67 -16.99 3.18
CA VAL A 17 18.70 -17.34 2.16
C VAL A 17 19.26 -17.13 0.76
N ALA A 18 18.95 -18.06 -0.14
CA ALA A 18 19.18 -17.96 -1.57
C ALA A 18 17.89 -18.30 -2.32
N VAL A 19 17.77 -17.83 -3.54
CA VAL A 19 16.57 -17.98 -4.37
C VAL A 19 16.99 -18.38 -5.78
N LEU A 20 16.43 -19.47 -6.28
CA LEU A 20 16.53 -19.86 -7.69
C LEU A 20 15.23 -19.48 -8.39
N ILE A 21 15.35 -18.77 -9.49
CA ILE A 21 14.24 -18.28 -10.31
C ILE A 21 14.33 -18.95 -11.68
N THR A 22 13.18 -19.38 -12.20
CA THR A 22 13.05 -19.92 -13.55
C THR A 22 11.79 -19.38 -14.20
N ASP A 23 11.93 -18.78 -15.39
CA ASP A 23 10.83 -18.22 -16.18
C ASP A 23 9.90 -17.26 -15.40
N GLY A 24 10.51 -16.41 -14.57
CA GLY A 24 9.79 -15.40 -13.79
C GLY A 24 9.09 -15.90 -12.54
N VAL A 25 9.29 -17.17 -12.17
CA VAL A 25 8.69 -17.82 -10.99
C VAL A 25 9.80 -18.30 -10.05
N ILE A 26 9.55 -18.24 -8.76
CA ILE A 26 10.44 -18.80 -7.73
C ILE A 26 10.43 -20.32 -7.86
N ALA A 27 11.53 -20.88 -8.32
CA ALA A 27 11.70 -22.34 -8.47
C ALA A 27 12.07 -23.01 -7.14
N GLU A 28 12.95 -22.36 -6.36
CA GLU A 28 13.41 -22.88 -5.07
C GLU A 28 13.89 -21.75 -4.15
N VAL A 29 13.71 -21.94 -2.84
CA VAL A 29 14.24 -21.07 -1.78
C VAL A 29 14.93 -21.95 -0.76
N GLY A 30 16.15 -21.59 -0.37
CA GLY A 30 16.94 -22.38 0.59
C GLY A 30 18.25 -21.69 0.93
N THR A 31 19.12 -22.40 1.63
CA THR A 31 20.48 -21.92 1.98
C THR A 31 21.53 -22.40 0.98
N GLU A 32 21.39 -23.63 0.51
CA GLU A 32 22.27 -24.26 -0.47
C GLU A 32 21.38 -24.87 -1.57
N LEU A 33 21.45 -24.29 -2.77
CA LEU A 33 20.61 -24.70 -3.90
C LEU A 33 21.47 -25.35 -4.99
N THR A 34 20.89 -26.32 -5.70
CA THR A 34 21.51 -26.87 -6.91
C THR A 34 21.26 -25.90 -8.08
N VAL A 35 22.32 -25.23 -8.51
CA VAL A 35 22.23 -24.19 -9.53
C VAL A 35 22.61 -24.79 -10.90
N PRO A 36 21.80 -24.56 -11.95
CA PRO A 36 22.15 -25.00 -13.31
C PRO A 36 23.47 -24.41 -13.81
N VAL A 37 24.22 -25.16 -14.60
CA VAL A 37 25.49 -24.67 -15.18
C VAL A 37 25.24 -23.51 -16.11
N GLY A 38 25.93 -22.38 -15.86
CA GLY A 38 25.79 -21.16 -16.66
C GLY A 38 24.61 -20.26 -16.26
N CYS A 39 23.89 -20.58 -15.17
CA CYS A 39 22.84 -19.72 -14.64
C CYS A 39 23.42 -18.35 -14.23
N PRO A 40 22.85 -17.24 -14.69
CA PRO A 40 23.21 -15.90 -14.21
C PRO A 40 23.04 -15.78 -12.70
N THR A 41 23.94 -15.04 -12.03
CA THR A 41 23.91 -14.89 -10.57
C THR A 41 23.80 -13.45 -10.16
N LEU A 42 23.15 -13.20 -9.02
CA LEU A 42 23.12 -11.92 -8.31
C LEU A 42 23.61 -12.16 -6.87
N ASP A 43 24.73 -11.53 -6.51
CA ASP A 43 25.19 -11.52 -5.13
C ASP A 43 24.42 -10.45 -4.32
N ALA A 44 23.64 -10.89 -3.35
CA ALA A 44 22.90 -10.00 -2.47
C ALA A 44 23.78 -9.33 -1.38
N GLN A 45 25.06 -9.66 -1.29
CA GLN A 45 26.07 -9.04 -0.41
C GLN A 45 25.63 -8.95 1.05
N GLY A 46 24.94 -9.96 1.56
CA GLY A 46 24.43 -9.99 2.93
C GLY A 46 23.18 -9.13 3.18
N CYS A 47 22.59 -8.57 2.13
CA CYS A 47 21.32 -7.84 2.22
C CYS A 47 20.16 -8.77 2.58
N TYR A 48 19.09 -8.18 3.09
CA TYR A 48 17.81 -8.88 3.26
C TYR A 48 17.19 -9.19 1.90
N ILE A 49 16.63 -10.39 1.76
CA ILE A 49 15.81 -10.80 0.62
C ILE A 49 14.42 -11.09 1.15
N THR A 50 13.41 -10.38 0.62
CA THR A 50 12.00 -10.61 0.94
C THR A 50 11.19 -10.84 -0.33
N ALA A 51 9.96 -11.32 -0.19
CA ALA A 51 8.98 -11.15 -1.26
C ALA A 51 8.91 -9.66 -1.64
N GLY A 52 8.56 -9.39 -2.89
CA GLY A 52 8.46 -8.04 -3.39
C GLY A 52 7.49 -7.19 -2.57
N TRP A 53 7.90 -5.96 -2.25
CA TRP A 53 7.07 -5.05 -1.49
C TRP A 53 5.87 -4.59 -2.30
N ILE A 54 4.73 -4.53 -1.62
CA ILE A 54 3.44 -4.10 -2.16
C ILE A 54 3.02 -2.84 -1.40
N ASP A 55 2.93 -1.72 -2.09
CA ASP A 55 2.34 -0.49 -1.56
C ASP A 55 0.87 -0.44 -1.98
N ASP A 56 -0.03 -0.73 -1.05
CA ASP A 56 -1.46 -0.92 -1.34
C ASP A 56 -2.28 0.39 -1.32
N HIS A 57 -1.60 1.52 -1.18
CA HIS A 57 -2.21 2.84 -1.29
C HIS A 57 -1.25 3.84 -1.93
N THR A 58 -1.37 4.01 -3.24
CA THR A 58 -0.57 4.95 -4.03
C THR A 58 -1.45 5.74 -5.00
N HIS A 59 -0.89 6.77 -5.62
CA HIS A 59 -1.51 7.52 -6.71
C HIS A 59 -0.54 7.57 -7.88
N CYS A 60 -0.54 6.49 -8.68
CA CYS A 60 0.43 6.26 -9.76
C CYS A 60 -0.10 6.54 -11.17
N ASN A 61 -1.27 7.15 -11.29
CA ASN A 61 -1.77 7.60 -12.59
C ASN A 61 -1.07 8.90 -12.99
N ALA A 62 -0.13 8.82 -13.94
CA ALA A 62 0.63 9.98 -14.43
C ALA A 62 -0.23 11.07 -15.10
N HIS A 63 -1.45 10.72 -15.53
CA HIS A 63 -2.38 11.65 -16.17
C HIS A 63 -3.45 12.21 -15.22
N ALA A 64 -3.39 11.87 -13.94
CA ALA A 64 -4.36 12.38 -12.97
C ALA A 64 -4.21 13.90 -12.76
N ALA A 65 -5.34 14.58 -12.51
CA ALA A 65 -5.37 16.03 -12.37
C ALA A 65 -4.77 16.52 -11.03
N LEU A 66 -4.93 15.74 -9.95
CA LEU A 66 -4.51 16.16 -8.60
C LEU A 66 -3.35 15.33 -8.06
N TYR A 67 -3.62 14.09 -7.69
CA TYR A 67 -2.65 13.18 -7.12
C TYR A 67 -2.13 12.28 -8.22
N TYR A 68 -0.93 12.57 -8.72
CA TYR A 68 -0.32 11.86 -9.85
C TYR A 68 1.13 11.50 -9.55
N ASP A 69 1.59 10.42 -10.13
CA ASP A 69 3.00 10.06 -10.21
C ASP A 69 3.20 8.98 -11.30
N ASP A 70 4.47 8.62 -11.53
CA ASP A 70 4.86 7.53 -12.39
C ASP A 70 5.02 6.24 -11.57
N ALA A 71 4.41 5.14 -12.04
CA ALA A 71 4.42 3.88 -11.32
C ALA A 71 5.84 3.32 -11.09
N ASP A 72 6.75 3.49 -12.03
CA ASP A 72 8.12 3.01 -11.89
C ASP A 72 8.95 3.91 -10.97
N ALA A 73 8.65 5.21 -10.92
CA ALA A 73 9.32 6.16 -10.02
C ALA A 73 9.02 5.89 -8.55
N ILE A 74 7.78 5.49 -8.21
CA ILE A 74 7.39 5.13 -6.85
C ILE A 74 7.50 3.62 -6.58
N GLY A 75 7.62 2.82 -7.62
CA GLY A 75 7.68 1.37 -7.63
C GLY A 75 9.11 0.84 -7.56
N TYR A 76 9.54 0.11 -8.61
CA TYR A 76 10.79 -0.64 -8.58
C TYR A 76 12.02 0.23 -8.25
N ARG A 77 12.03 1.50 -8.60
CA ARG A 77 13.15 2.40 -8.28
C ARG A 77 13.32 2.62 -6.77
N THR A 78 12.29 2.37 -5.98
CA THR A 78 12.29 2.54 -4.51
C THR A 78 12.19 1.22 -3.74
N GLY A 79 12.31 0.07 -4.43
CA GLY A 79 12.22 -1.25 -3.80
C GLY A 79 10.81 -1.84 -3.79
N VAL A 80 9.81 -1.14 -4.33
CA VAL A 80 8.42 -1.60 -4.38
C VAL A 80 8.17 -2.28 -5.71
N THR A 81 7.82 -3.57 -5.71
CA THR A 81 7.58 -4.34 -6.93
C THR A 81 6.14 -4.26 -7.42
N THR A 82 5.24 -3.88 -6.52
CA THR A 82 3.80 -3.82 -6.80
C THR A 82 3.20 -2.59 -6.14
N VAL A 83 2.45 -1.80 -6.89
CA VAL A 83 1.69 -0.66 -6.41
C VAL A 83 0.20 -0.85 -6.69
N ILE A 84 -0.65 -0.40 -5.76
CA ILE A 84 -2.10 -0.36 -5.96
C ILE A 84 -2.53 1.10 -5.99
N ASP A 85 -3.00 1.58 -7.13
CA ASP A 85 -3.58 2.91 -7.23
C ASP A 85 -4.89 2.99 -6.44
N ALA A 86 -4.94 3.91 -5.48
CA ALA A 86 -6.04 3.98 -4.54
C ALA A 86 -7.14 4.96 -5.00
N GLY A 87 -7.64 4.72 -6.20
CA GLY A 87 -8.83 5.41 -6.70
C GLY A 87 -8.55 6.74 -7.38
N SER A 88 -7.35 6.95 -7.92
CA SER A 88 -7.10 8.08 -8.82
C SER A 88 -8.06 8.03 -10.01
N THR A 89 -8.49 6.82 -10.40
CA THR A 89 -9.44 6.59 -11.49
C THR A 89 -10.76 6.01 -11.00
N GLY A 90 -11.82 6.34 -11.73
CA GLY A 90 -13.13 5.71 -11.65
C GLY A 90 -13.49 5.01 -12.95
N ALA A 91 -14.76 4.66 -13.11
CA ALA A 91 -15.23 3.86 -14.25
C ALA A 91 -14.99 4.52 -15.62
N ASP A 92 -14.97 5.86 -15.69
CA ASP A 92 -14.86 6.59 -16.96
C ASP A 92 -13.42 6.64 -17.49
N ASN A 93 -12.41 6.48 -16.63
CA ASN A 93 -11.01 6.71 -16.98
C ASN A 93 -10.02 5.63 -16.51
N VAL A 94 -10.49 4.55 -15.91
CA VAL A 94 -9.62 3.42 -15.49
C VAL A 94 -8.90 2.77 -16.67
N ALA A 95 -9.45 2.84 -17.87
CA ALA A 95 -8.82 2.34 -19.08
C ALA A 95 -7.47 2.99 -19.37
N ASP A 96 -7.31 4.28 -19.06
CA ASP A 96 -6.05 5.00 -19.23
C ASP A 96 -4.98 4.47 -18.25
N LEU A 97 -5.32 4.32 -16.97
CA LEU A 97 -4.42 3.74 -15.97
C LEU A 97 -4.03 2.30 -16.34
N TYR A 98 -4.98 1.50 -16.85
CA TYR A 98 -4.71 0.15 -17.34
C TYR A 98 -3.67 0.14 -18.46
N GLN A 99 -3.74 1.09 -19.40
CA GLN A 99 -2.74 1.24 -20.47
C GLN A 99 -1.37 1.67 -19.93
N GLN A 100 -1.33 2.53 -18.91
CA GLN A 100 -0.08 2.93 -18.26
C GLN A 100 0.54 1.72 -17.53
N ALA A 101 -0.27 0.93 -16.80
CA ALA A 101 0.16 -0.28 -16.11
C ALA A 101 0.88 -1.28 -17.01
N HIS A 102 0.41 -1.45 -18.25
CA HIS A 102 1.04 -2.36 -19.22
C HIS A 102 2.39 -1.87 -19.77
N ARG A 103 2.75 -0.61 -19.54
CA ARG A 103 4.04 -0.03 -19.95
C ARG A 103 5.04 0.04 -18.82
N ALA A 104 4.54 -0.02 -17.58
CA ALA A 104 5.38 -0.01 -16.38
C ALA A 104 6.12 -1.33 -16.20
N ALA A 105 7.32 -1.27 -15.62
CA ALA A 105 8.03 -2.45 -15.14
C ALA A 105 7.47 -2.91 -13.78
N THR A 106 7.03 -1.97 -12.95
CA THR A 106 6.35 -2.21 -11.68
C THR A 106 4.96 -2.82 -11.92
N ASN A 107 4.59 -3.83 -11.14
CA ASN A 107 3.21 -4.36 -11.20
C ASN A 107 2.24 -3.30 -10.67
N VAL A 108 1.21 -2.98 -11.45
CA VAL A 108 0.19 -1.98 -11.10
C VAL A 108 -1.17 -2.62 -11.04
N TYR A 109 -1.90 -2.36 -9.97
CA TYR A 109 -3.32 -2.70 -9.79
C TYR A 109 -4.10 -1.44 -9.41
N ALA A 110 -5.44 -1.52 -9.39
CA ALA A 110 -6.30 -0.40 -9.06
C ALA A 110 -7.39 -0.76 -8.04
N LEU A 111 -7.62 0.16 -7.09
CA LEU A 111 -8.90 0.24 -6.40
C LEU A 111 -9.77 1.23 -7.18
N LEU A 112 -10.89 0.77 -7.69
CA LEU A 112 -11.76 1.63 -8.49
C LEU A 112 -12.51 2.60 -7.60
N ASN A 113 -12.36 3.91 -7.84
CA ASN A 113 -13.14 4.92 -7.13
C ASN A 113 -14.63 4.73 -7.45
N ILE A 114 -15.49 4.88 -6.44
CA ILE A 114 -16.94 4.83 -6.62
C ILE A 114 -17.49 6.03 -7.40
N ALA A 115 -16.80 7.19 -7.34
CA ALA A 115 -17.05 8.29 -8.25
C ALA A 115 -16.56 7.90 -9.64
N ARG A 116 -17.43 7.96 -10.66
CA ARG A 116 -17.14 7.50 -12.01
C ARG A 116 -15.93 8.18 -12.66
N THR A 117 -15.61 9.39 -12.24
CA THR A 117 -14.48 10.18 -12.74
C THR A 117 -13.17 9.93 -11.97
N GLY A 118 -13.21 9.23 -10.84
CA GLY A 118 -12.06 9.15 -9.93
C GLY A 118 -11.79 10.49 -9.23
N ILE A 119 -10.55 10.69 -8.77
CA ILE A 119 -10.13 11.91 -8.06
C ILE A 119 -9.70 12.98 -9.06
N VAL A 120 -10.66 13.60 -9.74
CA VAL A 120 -10.40 14.73 -10.65
C VAL A 120 -10.49 16.08 -9.94
N ALA A 121 -11.19 16.14 -8.81
CA ALA A 121 -11.33 17.29 -7.92
C ALA A 121 -11.28 16.82 -6.46
N GLN A 122 -11.08 17.75 -5.53
CA GLN A 122 -11.00 17.40 -4.11
C GLN A 122 -12.34 16.90 -3.55
N ASP A 123 -13.43 17.36 -4.12
CA ASP A 123 -14.82 17.18 -3.68
C ASP A 123 -15.61 16.23 -4.58
N GLU A 124 -14.96 15.17 -5.13
CA GLU A 124 -15.52 14.25 -6.12
C GLU A 124 -16.82 13.57 -5.68
N LEU A 125 -17.14 13.55 -4.39
CA LEU A 125 -18.36 12.94 -3.84
C LEU A 125 -19.36 13.97 -3.28
N ALA A 126 -19.13 15.27 -3.52
CA ALA A 126 -20.12 16.31 -3.22
C ALA A 126 -21.31 16.24 -4.19
N ASP A 127 -21.10 15.78 -5.42
CA ASP A 127 -22.17 15.50 -6.39
C ASP A 127 -22.44 13.98 -6.48
N LEU A 128 -23.56 13.53 -5.93
CA LEU A 128 -23.96 12.12 -5.96
C LEU A 128 -24.30 11.60 -7.38
N ASN A 129 -24.48 12.47 -8.38
CA ASN A 129 -24.64 12.06 -9.78
C ASN A 129 -23.33 11.43 -10.35
N GLN A 130 -22.21 11.58 -9.65
CA GLN A 130 -20.97 10.87 -9.97
C GLN A 130 -21.02 9.38 -9.63
N LEU A 131 -22.06 8.91 -8.91
CA LEU A 131 -22.21 7.51 -8.53
C LEU A 131 -23.01 6.76 -9.61
N SER A 132 -22.44 5.72 -10.18
CA SER A 132 -23.10 4.88 -11.19
C SER A 132 -22.72 3.40 -11.03
N PHE A 133 -23.63 2.60 -10.50
CA PHE A 133 -23.42 1.16 -10.34
C PHE A 133 -23.18 0.46 -11.68
N SER A 134 -23.94 0.84 -12.73
CA SER A 134 -23.77 0.22 -14.05
C SER A 134 -22.39 0.49 -14.64
N ALA A 135 -21.87 1.73 -14.54
CA ALA A 135 -20.54 2.08 -15.03
C ALA A 135 -19.45 1.34 -14.22
N LEU A 136 -19.54 1.36 -12.89
CA LEU A 136 -18.63 0.66 -11.99
C LEU A 136 -18.59 -0.86 -12.29
N ARG A 137 -19.76 -1.51 -12.41
CA ARG A 137 -19.84 -2.93 -12.73
C ARG A 137 -19.22 -3.25 -14.10
N THR A 138 -19.48 -2.42 -15.11
CA THR A 138 -18.91 -2.60 -16.44
C THR A 138 -17.39 -2.49 -16.41
N ALA A 139 -16.83 -1.50 -15.72
CA ALA A 139 -15.39 -1.34 -15.58
C ALA A 139 -14.72 -2.57 -14.92
N ILE A 140 -15.33 -3.10 -13.83
CA ILE A 140 -14.83 -4.30 -13.14
C ILE A 140 -14.88 -5.52 -14.09
N GLN A 141 -15.91 -5.66 -14.88
CA GLN A 141 -16.05 -6.76 -15.86
C GLN A 141 -15.04 -6.64 -17.01
N CYS A 142 -14.68 -5.42 -17.42
CA CYS A 142 -13.67 -5.19 -18.46
C CYS A 142 -12.23 -5.42 -17.97
N TYR A 143 -11.95 -5.21 -16.68
CA TYR A 143 -10.61 -5.27 -16.10
C TYR A 143 -10.57 -6.12 -14.82
N PRO A 144 -11.01 -7.40 -14.86
CA PRO A 144 -11.22 -8.22 -13.66
C PRO A 144 -9.94 -8.56 -12.91
N ASP A 145 -8.79 -8.67 -13.60
CA ASP A 145 -7.50 -8.99 -13.00
C ASP A 145 -6.70 -7.73 -12.60
N PHE A 146 -7.18 -6.55 -12.99
CA PHE A 146 -6.54 -5.28 -12.71
C PHE A 146 -7.21 -4.54 -11.55
N ILE A 147 -8.54 -4.56 -11.48
CA ILE A 147 -9.32 -3.93 -10.41
C ILE A 147 -9.45 -4.92 -9.25
N VAL A 148 -8.66 -4.68 -8.18
CA VAL A 148 -8.56 -5.58 -7.04
C VAL A 148 -9.36 -5.12 -5.81
N GLY A 149 -10.03 -3.99 -5.89
CA GLY A 149 -10.86 -3.45 -4.82
C GLY A 149 -11.62 -2.19 -5.24
N LEU A 150 -12.33 -1.61 -4.29
CA LEU A 150 -13.04 -0.34 -4.43
C LEU A 150 -12.44 0.72 -3.52
N LYS A 151 -12.58 1.98 -3.90
CA LYS A 151 -12.16 3.15 -3.09
C LYS A 151 -13.31 4.11 -2.88
N VAL A 152 -13.44 4.59 -1.64
CA VAL A 152 -14.28 5.73 -1.28
C VAL A 152 -13.54 6.67 -0.33
N ARG A 153 -13.62 7.96 -0.56
CA ARG A 153 -13.07 8.98 0.35
C ARG A 153 -14.21 9.61 1.16
N VAL A 154 -14.10 9.57 2.50
CA VAL A 154 -15.17 10.02 3.40
C VAL A 154 -14.61 11.05 4.39
N SER A 155 -14.45 12.26 3.91
CA SER A 155 -14.08 13.44 4.73
C SER A 155 -14.89 14.65 4.27
N LYS A 156 -15.06 15.67 5.11
CA LYS A 156 -15.89 16.86 4.81
C LYS A 156 -15.53 17.52 3.49
N SER A 157 -14.24 17.63 3.20
CA SER A 157 -13.74 18.23 1.95
C SER A 157 -14.07 17.42 0.69
N VAL A 158 -14.43 16.15 0.83
CA VAL A 158 -14.73 15.25 -0.28
C VAL A 158 -16.23 15.08 -0.49
N VAL A 159 -16.95 14.82 0.61
CA VAL A 159 -18.39 14.49 0.54
C VAL A 159 -19.30 15.71 0.62
N GLY A 160 -18.75 16.89 0.93
CA GLY A 160 -19.54 18.10 1.12
C GLY A 160 -20.60 17.89 2.21
N ASP A 161 -21.87 18.15 1.89
CA ASP A 161 -23.01 17.98 2.80
C ASP A 161 -23.64 16.58 2.75
N ASN A 162 -23.14 15.68 1.91
CA ASN A 162 -23.68 14.31 1.76
C ASN A 162 -23.37 13.39 2.95
N GLY A 163 -22.48 13.79 3.88
CA GLY A 163 -22.17 13.01 5.07
C GLY A 163 -21.67 11.60 4.74
N VAL A 164 -22.31 10.58 5.29
CA VAL A 164 -21.94 9.16 5.05
C VAL A 164 -22.64 8.54 3.83
N GLU A 165 -23.47 9.29 3.12
CA GLU A 165 -24.26 8.73 2.02
C GLU A 165 -23.41 8.10 0.90
N PRO A 166 -22.29 8.70 0.45
CA PRO A 166 -21.39 8.05 -0.51
C PRO A 166 -20.87 6.68 -0.03
N LEU A 167 -20.56 6.55 1.26
CA LEU A 167 -20.16 5.27 1.83
C LEU A 167 -21.31 4.26 1.86
N ARG A 168 -22.52 4.69 2.20
CA ARG A 168 -23.72 3.84 2.17
C ARG A 168 -23.95 3.28 0.78
N VAL A 169 -23.88 4.12 -0.24
CA VAL A 169 -24.01 3.71 -1.65
C VAL A 169 -22.87 2.75 -2.03
N SER A 170 -21.61 3.02 -1.60
CA SER A 170 -20.49 2.11 -1.85
C SER A 170 -20.73 0.72 -1.25
N LYS A 171 -21.28 0.66 -0.05
CA LYS A 171 -21.62 -0.61 0.60
C LYS A 171 -22.72 -1.37 -0.13
N GLN A 172 -23.70 -0.65 -0.70
CA GLN A 172 -24.70 -1.26 -1.54
C GLN A 172 -24.08 -1.80 -2.83
N TYR A 173 -23.24 -1.01 -3.52
CA TYR A 173 -22.53 -1.45 -4.72
C TYR A 173 -21.67 -2.69 -4.44
N GLN A 174 -20.92 -2.68 -3.35
CA GLN A 174 -20.09 -3.82 -2.93
C GLN A 174 -20.94 -5.08 -2.67
N ALA A 175 -22.16 -4.93 -2.14
CA ALA A 175 -23.06 -6.06 -1.88
C ALA A 175 -23.70 -6.61 -3.18
N ASP A 176 -23.94 -5.74 -4.15
CA ASP A 176 -24.60 -6.10 -5.43
C ASP A 176 -23.59 -6.65 -6.47
N LEU A 177 -22.29 -6.50 -6.22
CA LEU A 177 -21.25 -7.08 -7.05
C LEU A 177 -21.12 -8.60 -6.80
N THR A 178 -20.99 -9.37 -7.88
CA THR A 178 -20.62 -10.80 -7.78
C THR A 178 -19.16 -10.99 -7.35
N ALA A 179 -18.29 -10.07 -7.74
CA ALA A 179 -16.89 -10.04 -7.32
C ALA A 179 -16.81 -9.62 -5.84
N GLN A 180 -16.16 -10.45 -5.03
CA GLN A 180 -15.93 -10.17 -3.61
C GLN A 180 -14.73 -9.23 -3.45
N LEU A 181 -14.91 -7.95 -3.75
CA LEU A 181 -13.86 -6.92 -3.69
C LEU A 181 -13.84 -6.25 -2.31
N PRO A 182 -12.66 -6.03 -1.70
CA PRO A 182 -12.54 -5.20 -0.50
C PRO A 182 -12.86 -3.74 -0.84
N LEU A 183 -13.38 -3.00 0.14
CA LEU A 183 -13.58 -1.55 0.05
C LEU A 183 -12.58 -0.84 0.94
N MET A 184 -11.70 -0.01 0.35
CA MET A 184 -10.84 0.89 1.10
C MET A 184 -11.55 2.22 1.33
N VAL A 185 -11.66 2.61 2.59
CA VAL A 185 -12.34 3.82 3.06
C VAL A 185 -11.32 4.81 3.62
N HIS A 186 -11.14 5.93 2.92
CA HIS A 186 -10.35 7.06 3.40
C HIS A 186 -11.13 7.83 4.47
N ILE A 187 -10.49 8.12 5.59
CA ILE A 187 -11.02 8.96 6.67
C ILE A 187 -10.19 10.24 6.81
N GLY A 188 -10.79 11.30 7.32
CA GLY A 188 -10.10 12.58 7.46
C GLY A 188 -10.89 13.55 8.33
N SER A 189 -11.14 14.78 7.82
CA SER A 189 -11.90 15.81 8.53
C SER A 189 -13.37 15.42 8.71
N ASN A 190 -13.94 15.82 9.85
CA ASN A 190 -15.36 15.67 10.14
C ASN A 190 -16.17 16.95 9.80
N PRO A 191 -17.49 16.85 9.59
CA PRO A 191 -18.24 15.60 9.43
C PRO A 191 -17.86 14.84 8.15
N PRO A 192 -18.17 13.50 8.06
CA PRO A 192 -18.92 12.71 9.03
C PRO A 192 -18.02 12.23 10.18
N GLU A 193 -18.66 11.90 11.31
CA GLU A 193 -17.98 11.36 12.47
C GLU A 193 -17.45 9.93 12.20
N LEU A 194 -16.25 9.62 12.68
CA LEU A 194 -15.62 8.32 12.50
C LEU A 194 -16.50 7.15 12.98
N ALA A 195 -17.26 7.34 14.06
CA ALA A 195 -18.19 6.34 14.56
C ALA A 195 -19.27 5.98 13.53
N ALA A 196 -19.80 6.97 12.80
CA ALA A 196 -20.79 6.76 11.75
C ALA A 196 -20.18 6.05 10.53
N ILE A 197 -18.93 6.36 10.19
CA ILE A 197 -18.18 5.69 9.12
C ILE A 197 -17.96 4.21 9.48
N ILE A 198 -17.38 3.93 10.64
CA ILE A 198 -17.08 2.57 11.10
C ILE A 198 -18.36 1.72 11.25
N ALA A 199 -19.48 2.33 11.63
CA ALA A 199 -20.77 1.61 11.75
C ALA A 199 -21.27 1.04 10.41
N LEU A 200 -20.86 1.59 9.29
CA LEU A 200 -21.20 1.10 7.94
C LEU A 200 -20.19 0.08 7.39
N MET A 201 -18.97 0.03 7.96
CA MET A 201 -17.92 -0.89 7.52
C MET A 201 -18.13 -2.29 8.10
N ARG A 202 -17.60 -3.29 7.41
CA ARG A 202 -17.68 -4.70 7.81
C ARG A 202 -16.29 -5.35 7.80
N PRO A 203 -16.15 -6.54 8.40
CA PRO A 203 -14.91 -7.32 8.33
C PRO A 203 -14.42 -7.45 6.89
N GLY A 204 -13.11 -7.22 6.68
CA GLY A 204 -12.47 -7.24 5.37
C GLY A 204 -12.49 -5.91 4.61
N ASP A 205 -13.25 -4.90 5.05
CA ASP A 205 -13.06 -3.53 4.57
C ASP A 205 -11.77 -2.94 5.17
N VAL A 206 -11.16 -1.99 4.45
CA VAL A 206 -9.90 -1.35 4.83
C VAL A 206 -10.15 0.08 5.27
N LEU A 207 -9.83 0.40 6.52
CA LEU A 207 -9.82 1.76 7.06
C LEU A 207 -8.41 2.32 6.84
N THR A 208 -8.21 3.09 5.78
CA THR A 208 -6.92 3.75 5.53
C THR A 208 -6.79 5.06 6.27
N HIS A 209 -5.55 5.52 6.48
CA HIS A 209 -5.21 6.67 7.32
C HIS A 209 -5.52 6.44 8.81
N CYS A 210 -5.39 5.20 9.26
CA CYS A 210 -5.76 4.86 10.63
C CYS A 210 -4.95 5.63 11.67
N PHE A 211 -3.73 6.06 11.36
CA PHE A 211 -2.87 6.82 12.28
C PHE A 211 -2.86 8.33 12.04
N ASN A 212 -3.90 8.88 11.39
CA ASN A 212 -3.97 10.33 11.23
C ASN A 212 -4.06 11.04 12.59
N GLY A 213 -3.51 12.26 12.66
CA GLY A 213 -3.50 13.09 13.87
C GLY A 213 -4.71 14.03 14.02
N LYS A 214 -5.74 13.85 13.19
CA LYS A 214 -6.92 14.73 13.18
C LYS A 214 -7.86 14.42 14.34
N PRO A 215 -8.68 15.39 14.81
CA PRO A 215 -9.62 15.17 15.90
C PRO A 215 -10.59 14.01 15.69
N ASN A 216 -10.93 13.72 14.42
CA ASN A 216 -11.81 12.62 14.01
C ASN A 216 -11.03 11.30 13.73
N GLY A 217 -9.92 11.09 14.42
CA GLY A 217 -9.08 9.90 14.30
C GLY A 217 -9.51 8.78 15.25
N ILE A 218 -8.73 7.68 15.24
CA ILE A 218 -8.97 6.50 16.10
C ILE A 218 -8.61 6.74 17.57
N VAL A 219 -7.82 7.77 17.85
CA VAL A 219 -7.41 8.19 19.20
C VAL A 219 -8.11 9.51 19.52
N ASN A 220 -8.79 9.59 20.66
CA ASN A 220 -9.48 10.77 21.10
C ASN A 220 -8.51 11.82 21.71
N SER A 221 -9.05 12.97 22.15
CA SER A 221 -8.26 14.04 22.74
C SER A 221 -7.58 13.67 24.07
N THR A 222 -8.10 12.66 24.78
CA THR A 222 -7.49 12.14 26.02
C THR A 222 -6.38 11.12 25.77
N GLY A 223 -6.12 10.74 24.50
CA GLY A 223 -5.11 9.77 24.12
C GLY A 223 -5.59 8.32 24.15
N GLU A 224 -6.90 8.11 24.23
CA GLU A 224 -7.49 6.77 24.28
C GLU A 224 -8.06 6.35 22.94
N VAL A 225 -7.92 5.06 22.61
CA VAL A 225 -8.61 4.46 21.46
C VAL A 225 -10.07 4.21 21.83
N ALA A 226 -10.98 4.79 21.06
CA ALA A 226 -12.42 4.68 21.28
C ALA A 226 -12.90 3.22 21.26
N GLN A 227 -13.89 2.88 22.09
CA GLN A 227 -14.39 1.50 22.23
C GLN A 227 -14.95 0.95 20.90
N TYR A 228 -15.64 1.79 20.10
CA TYR A 228 -16.17 1.34 18.82
C TYR A 228 -15.06 1.00 17.83
N VAL A 229 -13.91 1.68 17.88
CA VAL A 229 -12.71 1.38 17.08
C VAL A 229 -12.15 0.01 17.47
N ARG A 230 -11.96 -0.24 18.78
CA ARG A 230 -11.48 -1.53 19.28
C ARG A 230 -12.39 -2.69 18.87
N LYS A 231 -13.72 -2.49 18.98
CA LYS A 231 -14.71 -3.50 18.56
C LYS A 231 -14.64 -3.79 17.07
N ALA A 232 -14.48 -2.76 16.23
CA ALA A 232 -14.35 -2.92 14.78
C ALA A 232 -13.06 -3.68 14.42
N TYR A 233 -11.94 -3.31 15.02
CA TYR A 233 -10.66 -4.01 14.89
C TYR A 233 -10.78 -5.49 15.23
N GLN A 234 -11.34 -5.81 16.41
CA GLN A 234 -11.55 -7.20 16.87
C GLN A 234 -12.48 -8.01 15.96
N LYS A 235 -13.41 -7.36 15.26
CA LYS A 235 -14.30 -7.98 14.28
C LYS A 235 -13.67 -8.21 12.92
N GLY A 236 -12.44 -7.76 12.69
CA GLY A 236 -11.72 -7.96 11.43
C GLY A 236 -11.82 -6.82 10.43
N LEU A 237 -12.12 -5.59 10.89
CA LEU A 237 -11.86 -4.39 10.11
C LEU A 237 -10.35 -4.25 9.94
N ILE A 238 -9.88 -4.03 8.73
CA ILE A 238 -8.47 -3.90 8.39
C ILE A 238 -8.04 -2.46 8.58
N PHE A 239 -6.93 -2.25 9.28
CA PHE A 239 -6.35 -0.94 9.51
C PHE A 239 -5.11 -0.78 8.64
N ASP A 240 -5.14 0.20 7.77
CA ASP A 240 -4.05 0.59 6.90
C ASP A 240 -3.46 1.93 7.32
N VAL A 241 -2.12 2.05 7.27
CA VAL A 241 -1.45 3.28 7.66
C VAL A 241 -1.78 4.42 6.70
N GLY A 242 -1.63 4.22 5.39
CA GLY A 242 -1.92 5.26 4.40
C GLY A 242 -1.26 6.59 4.78
N HIS A 243 0.09 6.63 4.84
CA HIS A 243 0.83 7.73 5.48
C HIS A 243 0.40 9.12 4.98
N GLY A 244 0.45 9.34 3.66
CA GLY A 244 0.04 10.58 3.00
C GLY A 244 0.72 11.85 3.50
N THR A 245 0.33 12.97 2.89
CA THR A 245 0.79 14.30 3.30
C THR A 245 0.20 14.73 4.65
N ASP A 246 -1.07 14.32 4.93
CA ASP A 246 -1.85 14.83 6.06
C ASP A 246 -2.39 13.73 7.00
N SER A 247 -1.89 12.50 6.91
CA SER A 247 -2.62 11.35 7.46
C SER A 247 -1.81 10.40 8.35
N PHE A 248 -0.66 10.84 8.83
CA PHE A 248 0.15 10.08 9.77
C PHE A 248 0.63 10.97 10.92
N SER A 249 0.48 10.50 12.16
CA SER A 249 1.00 11.16 13.36
C SER A 249 1.78 10.15 14.22
N PHE A 250 3.01 10.49 14.56
CA PHE A 250 3.82 9.70 15.49
C PHE A 250 3.11 9.49 16.83
N ARG A 251 2.44 10.53 17.32
CA ARG A 251 1.68 10.45 18.57
C ARG A 251 0.54 9.43 18.46
N THR A 252 -0.27 9.51 17.41
CA THR A 252 -1.40 8.58 17.20
C THR A 252 -0.91 7.15 17.05
N ALA A 253 0.13 6.92 16.24
CA ALA A 253 0.69 5.61 16.01
C ALA A 253 1.28 4.99 17.31
N ALA A 254 1.99 5.79 18.13
CA ALA A 254 2.53 5.35 19.40
C ALA A 254 1.42 4.96 20.40
N LEU A 255 0.35 5.77 20.50
CA LEU A 255 -0.79 5.49 21.37
C LEU A 255 -1.58 4.25 20.91
N ALA A 256 -1.79 4.09 19.62
CA ALA A 256 -2.43 2.91 19.05
C ALA A 256 -1.60 1.65 19.35
N ARG A 257 -0.28 1.69 19.17
CA ARG A 257 0.62 0.59 19.48
C ARG A 257 0.56 0.21 20.99
N THR A 258 0.59 1.19 21.88
CA THR A 258 0.43 0.97 23.33
C THR A 258 -0.92 0.33 23.66
N ALA A 259 -1.94 0.67 22.89
CA ALA A 259 -3.28 0.10 23.02
C ALA A 259 -3.45 -1.26 22.33
N HIS A 260 -2.37 -1.87 21.81
CA HIS A 260 -2.33 -3.13 21.06
C HIS A 260 -3.21 -3.10 19.78
N LEU A 261 -3.30 -1.94 19.14
CA LEU A 261 -3.99 -1.76 17.87
C LEU A 261 -2.91 -1.58 16.79
N PHE A 262 -2.57 -2.67 16.09
CA PHE A 262 -1.54 -2.73 15.08
C PHE A 262 -2.16 -2.63 13.68
N PRO A 263 -1.55 -1.92 12.74
CA PRO A 263 -2.03 -1.90 11.36
C PRO A 263 -1.79 -3.26 10.71
N GLN A 264 -2.67 -3.66 9.81
CA GLN A 264 -2.48 -4.85 9.00
C GLN A 264 -1.68 -4.57 7.75
N THR A 265 -1.76 -3.34 7.21
CA THR A 265 -0.95 -2.88 6.09
C THR A 265 -0.25 -1.57 6.41
N LEU A 266 0.92 -1.41 5.80
CA LEU A 266 1.68 -0.18 5.77
C LEU A 266 1.74 0.28 4.32
N SER A 267 1.07 1.37 4.03
CA SER A 267 1.05 2.00 2.72
C SER A 267 1.47 3.46 2.80
N SER A 268 1.89 3.99 1.68
CA SER A 268 2.51 5.31 1.65
C SER A 268 1.55 6.45 1.33
N ASP A 269 0.47 6.21 0.59
CA ASP A 269 -0.35 7.27 -0.02
C ASP A 269 0.53 8.27 -0.79
N ILE A 270 1.50 7.70 -1.54
CA ILE A 270 2.53 8.45 -2.26
C ILE A 270 1.97 8.99 -3.58
N TYR A 271 2.38 10.19 -3.88
CA TYR A 271 2.21 10.86 -5.16
C TYR A 271 3.36 11.86 -5.37
N TYR A 272 3.50 12.40 -6.58
CA TYR A 272 4.63 13.24 -7.00
C TYR A 272 5.09 14.26 -5.96
N ARG A 273 4.14 15.03 -5.40
CA ARG A 273 4.46 16.12 -4.48
C ARG A 273 5.03 15.64 -3.15
N ASN A 274 4.44 14.62 -2.51
CA ASN A 274 4.93 14.13 -1.23
C ASN A 274 6.11 13.16 -1.35
N ARG A 275 6.35 12.63 -2.56
CA ARG A 275 7.58 11.94 -2.89
C ARG A 275 8.77 12.90 -2.94
N LEU A 276 8.61 14.07 -3.54
CA LEU A 276 9.71 15.03 -3.70
C LEU A 276 9.93 15.92 -2.47
N ASN A 277 8.84 16.37 -1.83
CA ASN A 277 8.88 17.37 -0.77
C ASN A 277 8.60 16.77 0.61
N GLY A 278 8.37 15.46 0.72
CA GLY A 278 7.95 14.81 1.95
C GLY A 278 6.49 15.11 2.36
N PRO A 279 6.08 14.57 3.47
CA PRO A 279 6.83 13.80 4.45
C PRO A 279 7.01 12.31 4.10
N VAL A 280 6.50 11.83 2.94
CA VAL A 280 6.47 10.40 2.57
C VAL A 280 7.81 9.94 2.01
N TYR A 281 8.29 10.56 0.94
CA TYR A 281 9.49 10.26 0.16
C TYR A 281 9.48 8.87 -0.50
N SER A 282 9.23 7.78 0.26
CA SER A 282 9.11 6.39 -0.23
C SER A 282 8.47 5.49 0.82
N LEU A 283 8.06 4.29 0.42
CA LEU A 283 7.60 3.25 1.37
C LEU A 283 8.70 2.87 2.35
N ALA A 284 9.98 2.87 1.94
CA ALA A 284 11.12 2.59 2.83
C ALA A 284 11.20 3.60 4.00
N VAL A 285 10.95 4.89 3.75
CA VAL A 285 10.89 5.92 4.81
C VAL A 285 9.69 5.66 5.75
N CYS A 286 8.57 5.17 5.23
CA CYS A 286 7.44 4.76 6.08
C CYS A 286 7.81 3.57 6.98
N VAL A 287 8.60 2.61 6.47
CA VAL A 287 9.17 1.50 7.27
C VAL A 287 10.07 2.04 8.39
N GLU A 288 10.95 2.99 8.09
CA GLU A 288 11.84 3.61 9.09
C GLU A 288 11.07 4.27 10.23
N LYS A 289 9.94 4.93 9.93
CA LYS A 289 9.06 5.54 10.94
C LYS A 289 8.42 4.49 11.86
N LEU A 290 8.02 3.34 11.32
CA LEU A 290 7.53 2.25 12.16
C LEU A 290 8.64 1.62 12.99
N LEU A 291 9.85 1.43 12.45
CA LEU A 291 11.03 1.00 13.22
C LEU A 291 11.31 1.96 14.39
N LEU A 292 11.28 3.27 14.15
CA LEU A 292 11.43 4.30 15.16
C LEU A 292 10.36 4.21 16.27
N LEU A 293 9.14 3.78 15.94
CA LEU A 293 8.05 3.52 16.89
C LEU A 293 8.17 2.18 17.61
N GLY A 294 9.24 1.41 17.37
CA GLY A 294 9.54 0.15 18.04
C GLY A 294 8.90 -1.08 17.41
N TYR A 295 8.39 -1.00 16.18
CA TYR A 295 8.08 -2.20 15.39
C TYR A 295 9.39 -2.84 14.93
N ARG A 296 9.37 -4.16 14.73
CA ARG A 296 10.51 -4.92 14.18
C ARG A 296 10.28 -5.22 12.70
N LEU A 297 11.34 -5.52 11.97
CA LEU A 297 11.22 -5.89 10.55
C LEU A 297 10.29 -7.08 10.33
N GLU A 298 10.35 -8.08 11.22
CA GLU A 298 9.49 -9.27 11.15
C GLU A 298 7.99 -8.94 11.31
N GLU A 299 7.68 -7.82 11.95
CA GLU A 299 6.31 -7.32 12.09
C GLU A 299 5.90 -6.44 10.89
N ILE A 300 6.85 -5.66 10.34
CA ILE A 300 6.58 -4.71 9.25
C ILE A 300 6.52 -5.39 7.89
N ILE A 301 7.48 -6.31 7.58
CA ILE A 301 7.54 -6.93 6.25
C ILE A 301 6.23 -7.62 5.85
N PRO A 302 5.54 -8.36 6.71
CA PRO A 302 4.20 -8.85 6.38
C PRO A 302 3.18 -7.75 6.03
N MET A 303 3.30 -6.54 6.59
CA MET A 303 2.39 -5.42 6.30
C MET A 303 2.56 -4.86 4.89
N ILE A 304 3.70 -5.11 4.24
CA ILE A 304 4.02 -4.64 2.89
C ILE A 304 4.27 -5.81 1.90
N THR A 305 3.90 -7.03 2.27
CA THR A 305 4.04 -8.22 1.42
C THR A 305 2.82 -9.12 1.52
N THR A 306 2.79 -10.04 2.48
CA THR A 306 1.79 -11.10 2.63
C THR A 306 0.39 -10.54 2.91
N ASN A 307 0.29 -9.52 3.76
CA ASN A 307 -1.00 -8.97 4.15
C ASN A 307 -1.72 -8.24 3.01
N PRO A 308 -1.10 -7.25 2.31
CA PRO A 308 -1.77 -6.63 1.16
C PRO A 308 -2.08 -7.66 0.05
N ALA A 309 -1.16 -8.61 -0.23
CA ALA A 309 -1.43 -9.66 -1.22
C ALA A 309 -2.69 -10.47 -0.86
N ARG A 310 -2.85 -10.85 0.42
CA ARG A 310 -4.03 -11.58 0.89
C ARG A 310 -5.31 -10.74 0.87
N ILE A 311 -5.23 -9.47 1.31
CA ILE A 311 -6.39 -8.55 1.40
C ILE A 311 -6.94 -8.28 0.01
N PHE A 312 -6.07 -7.95 -0.93
CA PHE A 312 -6.46 -7.62 -2.31
C PHE A 312 -6.43 -8.83 -3.26
N LYS A 313 -6.27 -10.05 -2.71
CA LYS A 313 -6.32 -11.32 -3.45
C LYS A 313 -5.35 -11.38 -4.64
N LEU A 314 -4.16 -10.82 -4.46
CA LEU A 314 -3.09 -10.89 -5.46
C LEU A 314 -2.50 -12.30 -5.42
N THR A 315 -2.98 -13.15 -6.33
CA THR A 315 -2.51 -14.54 -6.43
C THR A 315 -1.03 -14.56 -6.80
N HIS A 316 -0.29 -15.51 -6.21
CA HIS A 316 1.15 -15.72 -6.42
C HIS A 316 2.07 -14.55 -6.02
N LYS A 317 1.58 -13.55 -5.25
CA LYS A 317 2.38 -12.42 -4.76
C LYS A 317 2.53 -12.42 -3.23
N GLY A 318 3.53 -11.70 -2.73
CA GLY A 318 3.73 -11.42 -1.31
C GLY A 318 4.34 -12.54 -0.48
N GLN A 319 4.82 -13.63 -1.09
CA GLN A 319 5.50 -14.70 -0.37
C GLN A 319 6.79 -15.11 -1.08
N LEU A 320 7.84 -15.35 -0.28
CA LEU A 320 9.12 -15.87 -0.73
C LEU A 320 9.07 -17.41 -0.67
N CYS A 321 8.37 -18.04 -1.61
CA CYS A 321 8.24 -19.48 -1.65
C CYS A 321 8.05 -20.00 -3.08
N ARG A 322 8.36 -21.30 -3.27
CA ARG A 322 8.24 -21.96 -4.56
C ARG A 322 6.85 -21.80 -5.19
N GLY A 323 6.81 -21.49 -6.48
CA GLY A 323 5.59 -21.35 -7.28
C GLY A 323 4.98 -19.94 -7.25
N TYR A 324 5.55 -19.03 -6.47
CA TYR A 324 5.16 -17.61 -6.48
C TYR A 324 5.92 -16.84 -7.54
N ASP A 325 5.36 -15.71 -7.95
CA ASP A 325 6.02 -14.79 -8.86
C ASP A 325 7.39 -14.41 -8.31
N ALA A 326 8.39 -14.36 -9.18
CA ALA A 326 9.72 -13.94 -8.79
C ALA A 326 9.81 -12.42 -8.65
N ASP A 327 8.95 -11.89 -7.76
CA ASP A 327 8.94 -10.50 -7.33
C ASP A 327 9.62 -10.43 -5.96
N LEU A 328 10.80 -9.79 -5.90
CA LEU A 328 11.61 -9.73 -4.69
C LEU A 328 12.07 -8.30 -4.44
N THR A 329 12.21 -7.94 -3.16
CA THR A 329 12.91 -6.74 -2.73
C THR A 329 14.17 -7.13 -1.97
N ILE A 330 15.32 -6.63 -2.44
CA ILE A 330 16.62 -6.80 -1.79
C ILE A 330 17.00 -5.46 -1.18
N PHE A 331 17.24 -5.43 0.14
CA PHE A 331 17.51 -4.19 0.86
C PHE A 331 18.47 -4.40 2.02
N GLN A 332 19.04 -3.34 2.50
CA GLN A 332 19.86 -3.33 3.72
C GLN A 332 19.32 -2.32 4.73
N THR A 333 19.66 -2.54 5.99
CA THR A 333 19.49 -1.54 7.05
C THR A 333 20.87 -1.02 7.47
N VAL A 334 20.99 0.28 7.60
CA VAL A 334 22.23 0.93 8.05
C VAL A 334 21.95 1.81 9.27
N THR A 335 22.88 1.82 10.23
CA THR A 335 22.83 2.76 11.35
C THR A 335 23.33 4.10 10.86
N ALA A 336 22.42 4.94 10.41
CA ALA A 336 22.67 6.27 9.91
C ALA A 336 21.52 7.19 10.32
N PRO A 337 21.66 7.93 11.43
CA PRO A 337 20.58 8.78 11.93
C PRO A 337 20.15 9.83 10.91
N GLN A 338 18.83 9.95 10.71
CA GLN A 338 18.24 10.97 9.84
C GLN A 338 16.95 11.54 10.45
N ILE A 339 16.63 12.76 10.09
CA ILE A 339 15.36 13.39 10.49
C ILE A 339 14.26 12.81 9.62
N VAL A 340 13.21 12.32 10.26
CA VAL A 340 11.94 11.93 9.65
C VAL A 340 10.83 12.79 10.21
N VAL A 341 9.87 13.16 9.36
CA VAL A 341 8.81 14.11 9.71
C VAL A 341 7.46 13.41 9.52
N ASP A 342 6.54 13.61 10.46
CA ASP A 342 5.16 13.14 10.30
C ASP A 342 4.28 14.17 9.56
N SER A 343 3.02 13.83 9.33
CA SER A 343 2.08 14.71 8.63
C SER A 343 1.61 15.91 9.47
N THR A 344 1.98 15.98 10.75
CA THR A 344 1.68 17.13 11.63
C THR A 344 2.87 18.10 11.73
N GLY A 345 4.00 17.74 11.12
CA GLY A 345 5.26 18.50 11.20
C GLY A 345 6.13 18.11 12.40
N GLU A 346 5.78 17.05 13.13
CA GLU A 346 6.64 16.53 14.21
C GLU A 346 7.88 15.86 13.63
N GLU A 347 9.06 16.38 14.02
CA GLU A 347 10.35 15.83 13.62
C GLU A 347 10.87 14.83 14.65
N ARG A 348 11.41 13.70 14.18
CA ARG A 348 12.09 12.71 15.00
C ARG A 348 13.36 12.22 14.31
N ILE A 349 14.33 11.76 15.09
CA ILE A 349 15.57 11.16 14.57
C ILE A 349 15.36 9.65 14.49
N ALA A 350 15.26 9.13 13.26
CA ALA A 350 15.29 7.70 12.99
C ALA A 350 16.74 7.22 13.02
N PRO A 351 17.09 6.24 13.86
CA PRO A 351 18.49 5.78 13.99
C PRO A 351 18.92 4.87 12.83
N THR A 352 17.95 4.32 12.11
CA THR A 352 18.14 3.30 11.08
C THR A 352 17.52 3.76 9.77
N GLN A 353 18.30 3.68 8.70
CA GLN A 353 17.81 3.83 7.33
C GLN A 353 17.57 2.46 6.70
N VAL A 354 16.55 2.37 5.87
CA VAL A 354 16.19 1.20 5.06
C VAL A 354 16.46 1.52 3.60
N ILE A 355 17.44 0.84 3.02
CA ILE A 355 17.94 1.16 1.69
C ILE A 355 17.69 -0.03 0.75
N PRO A 356 16.63 0.01 -0.09
CA PRO A 356 16.48 -0.93 -1.17
C PRO A 356 17.64 -0.85 -2.16
N THR A 357 18.19 -2.00 -2.54
CA THR A 357 19.30 -2.11 -3.50
C THR A 357 18.85 -2.65 -4.85
N TYR A 358 17.97 -3.66 -4.82
CA TYR A 358 17.39 -4.23 -6.04
C TYR A 358 15.91 -4.54 -5.84
N SER A 359 15.15 -4.31 -6.91
CA SER A 359 13.85 -4.91 -7.13
C SER A 359 13.98 -5.99 -8.19
N VAL A 360 13.41 -7.16 -7.95
CA VAL A 360 13.27 -8.20 -8.96
C VAL A 360 11.79 -8.32 -9.29
N ILE A 361 11.44 -8.26 -10.56
CA ILE A 361 10.06 -8.37 -11.03
C ILE A 361 10.00 -9.40 -12.16
N ALA A 362 9.20 -10.44 -11.97
CA ALA A 362 9.13 -11.59 -12.87
C ALA A 362 10.53 -12.13 -13.23
N GLY A 363 11.46 -12.16 -12.25
CA GLY A 363 12.83 -12.61 -12.41
C GLY A 363 13.79 -11.62 -13.08
N ARG A 364 13.32 -10.43 -13.46
CA ARG A 364 14.17 -9.37 -14.03
C ARG A 364 14.68 -8.45 -12.92
N VAL A 365 15.98 -8.24 -12.87
CA VAL A 365 16.64 -7.39 -11.86
C VAL A 365 16.65 -5.93 -12.29
N TYR A 366 16.25 -5.06 -11.37
CA TYR A 366 16.33 -3.61 -11.48
C TYR A 366 17.10 -3.05 -10.28
N THR A 367 18.05 -2.17 -10.56
CA THR A 367 18.76 -1.44 -9.49
C THR A 367 17.84 -0.38 -8.92
N CYS A 368 17.72 -0.33 -7.59
CA CYS A 368 17.04 0.74 -6.90
C CYS A 368 17.95 1.98 -6.83
N GLY A 369 17.35 3.14 -6.85
CA GLY A 369 18.03 4.43 -6.78
C GLY A 369 17.25 5.45 -7.57
N ILE A 370 17.17 6.66 -7.04
CA ILE A 370 16.63 7.80 -7.77
C ILE A 370 17.83 8.31 -8.58
N ASP A 371 17.70 8.36 -9.91
CA ASP A 371 18.63 9.14 -10.73
C ASP A 371 18.62 10.57 -10.17
N LYS A 372 19.78 10.98 -9.60
CA LYS A 372 19.96 12.31 -9.03
C LYS A 372 19.95 13.37 -10.10
#